data_99f604dc59f0f6ec1d8952b9aa4cfabd
#
_entry.id   99f604dc59f0f6ec1d8952b9aa4cfabd
#
_cell.length_a   1.000
_cell.length_b   1.000
_cell.length_c   1.000
_cell.angle_alpha   90.00
_cell.angle_beta   90.00
_cell.angle_gamma   90.00
#
_symmetry.space_group_name_H-M   'P 1'
#
loop_
_entity.id
_entity.type
_entity.pdbx_description
1 polymer ?
#
loop_
_entity_poly.entity_id
_entity_poly.type
_entity_poly.pdbx_seq_one_letter_code
_entity_poly.pdbx_strand_id
1 'polypeptide(L)'
;MSESTKRVIIGEAIAEVAWFIIMLTAIGIFTNPIVFVVSIMFGVLAFVASAVSVLVNDRDARSSGALVEVRSLPVVVSLGYFAAALIANTIFCVGSPAMTSTTAPIVVNVVLLALMAVIRMGVDSYQRVAERNVEKVSASIAGTSAIGQEISRLLARAENPEVKAELRKLKEEFDYSPSVSGPSAQVVEQEFLSALAAVDASLARGDAPETALALVRKAGGVWKKRNAAMSA
;
A
#
# COMPACT_ATOMS: atom_id res chain seq x y z
N MET A 1 -6.30 2.49 -18.40
CA MET A 1 -7.13 1.47 -17.71
C MET A 1 -6.42 0.14 -17.81
N SER A 2 -6.24 -0.57 -16.68
CA SER A 2 -5.60 -1.90 -16.68
C SER A 2 -6.54 -2.96 -17.28
N GLU A 3 -5.98 -4.07 -17.75
CA GLU A 3 -6.80 -5.17 -18.29
C GLU A 3 -7.69 -5.80 -17.19
N SER A 4 -7.21 -5.85 -15.95
CA SER A 4 -8.00 -6.31 -14.81
C SER A 4 -9.20 -5.39 -14.54
N THR A 5 -9.00 -4.08 -14.54
CA THR A 5 -10.07 -3.08 -14.38
C THR A 5 -11.14 -3.21 -15.47
N LYS A 6 -10.72 -3.38 -16.73
CA LYS A 6 -11.68 -3.62 -17.84
C LYS A 6 -12.52 -4.86 -17.60
N ARG A 7 -11.87 -5.97 -17.18
CA ARG A 7 -12.59 -7.25 -16.92
C ARG A 7 -13.59 -7.12 -15.78
N VAL A 8 -13.26 -6.40 -14.71
CA VAL A 8 -14.18 -6.16 -13.59
C VAL A 8 -15.40 -5.37 -14.06
N ILE A 9 -15.20 -4.24 -14.74
CA ILE A 9 -16.31 -3.39 -15.21
C ILE A 9 -17.18 -4.13 -16.23
N ILE A 10 -16.59 -4.89 -17.14
CA ILE A 10 -17.34 -5.71 -18.10
C ILE A 10 -18.13 -6.79 -17.37
N GLY A 11 -17.55 -7.44 -16.36
CA GLY A 11 -18.23 -8.43 -15.54
C GLY A 11 -19.44 -7.86 -14.79
N GLU A 12 -19.28 -6.68 -14.17
CA GLU A 12 -20.36 -5.95 -13.52
C GLU A 12 -21.47 -5.56 -14.52
N ALA A 13 -21.12 -5.06 -15.71
CA ALA A 13 -22.07 -4.71 -16.76
C ALA A 13 -22.87 -5.94 -17.24
N ILE A 14 -22.20 -7.08 -17.42
CA ILE A 14 -22.87 -8.35 -17.78
C ILE A 14 -23.82 -8.79 -16.66
N ALA A 15 -23.39 -8.70 -15.40
CA ALA A 15 -24.21 -9.06 -14.24
C ALA A 15 -25.45 -8.17 -14.13
N GLU A 16 -25.30 -6.85 -14.35
CA GLU A 16 -26.40 -5.89 -14.34
C GLU A 16 -27.42 -6.18 -15.46
N VAL A 17 -26.95 -6.41 -16.68
CA VAL A 17 -27.81 -6.75 -17.81
C VAL A 17 -28.54 -8.07 -17.57
N ALA A 18 -27.84 -9.09 -17.08
CA ALA A 18 -28.45 -10.38 -16.75
C ALA A 18 -29.51 -10.25 -15.66
N TRP A 19 -29.18 -9.49 -14.59
CA TRP A 19 -30.12 -9.19 -13.51
C TRP A 19 -31.37 -8.46 -14.05
N PHE A 20 -31.19 -7.44 -14.89
CA PHE A 20 -32.28 -6.70 -15.51
C PHE A 20 -33.20 -7.63 -16.35
N ILE A 21 -32.63 -8.53 -17.17
CA ILE A 21 -33.40 -9.48 -17.95
C ILE A 21 -34.20 -10.43 -17.05
N ILE A 22 -33.57 -10.96 -15.97
CA ILE A 22 -34.22 -11.83 -14.99
C ILE A 22 -35.40 -11.10 -14.35
N MET A 23 -35.19 -9.85 -13.94
CA MET A 23 -36.24 -9.05 -13.30
C MET A 23 -37.41 -8.77 -14.22
N LEU A 24 -37.13 -8.48 -15.49
CA LEU A 24 -38.18 -8.27 -16.51
C LEU A 24 -38.98 -9.54 -16.82
N THR A 25 -38.30 -10.69 -16.91
CA THR A 25 -38.92 -11.94 -17.34
C THR A 25 -39.58 -12.73 -16.22
N ALA A 26 -38.93 -12.77 -15.03
CA ALA A 26 -39.40 -13.58 -13.92
C ALA A 26 -40.42 -12.87 -13.02
N ILE A 27 -40.29 -11.55 -12.85
CA ILE A 27 -41.10 -10.79 -11.87
C ILE A 27 -42.11 -9.89 -12.58
N GLY A 28 -41.69 -9.32 -13.71
CA GLY A 28 -42.54 -8.46 -14.54
C GLY A 28 -42.84 -7.10 -13.88
N ILE A 29 -43.10 -6.12 -14.75
CA ILE A 29 -43.44 -4.73 -14.36
C ILE A 29 -44.81 -4.65 -13.66
N PHE A 30 -45.60 -5.72 -13.73
CA PHE A 30 -47.03 -5.70 -13.41
C PHE A 30 -47.39 -5.84 -11.95
N THR A 31 -46.46 -6.33 -11.11
CA THR A 31 -46.74 -6.55 -9.67
C THR A 31 -46.67 -5.25 -8.86
N ASN A 32 -45.64 -4.41 -9.09
CA ASN A 32 -45.52 -3.08 -8.48
C ASN A 32 -44.60 -2.22 -9.37
N PRO A 33 -45.15 -1.51 -10.38
CA PRO A 33 -44.35 -0.82 -11.40
C PRO A 33 -43.43 0.28 -10.78
N ILE A 34 -43.86 0.92 -9.71
CA ILE A 34 -43.08 2.01 -9.09
C ILE A 34 -41.87 1.43 -8.36
N VAL A 35 -42.05 0.39 -7.55
CA VAL A 35 -40.94 -0.29 -6.84
C VAL A 35 -39.97 -0.89 -7.84
N PHE A 36 -40.48 -1.47 -8.94
CA PHE A 36 -39.66 -2.01 -10.02
C PHE A 36 -38.77 -0.92 -10.64
N VAL A 37 -39.34 0.24 -11.05
CA VAL A 37 -38.58 1.35 -11.62
C VAL A 37 -37.55 1.89 -10.66
N VAL A 38 -37.91 2.10 -9.38
CA VAL A 38 -37.00 2.54 -8.34
C VAL A 38 -35.84 1.56 -8.16
N SER A 39 -36.12 0.26 -8.12
CA SER A 39 -35.08 -0.78 -7.97
C SER A 39 -34.12 -0.81 -9.16
N ILE A 40 -34.62 -0.67 -10.39
CA ILE A 40 -33.78 -0.55 -11.60
C ILE A 40 -32.89 0.70 -11.51
N MET A 41 -33.44 1.85 -11.13
CA MET A 41 -32.66 3.08 -11.00
C MET A 41 -31.51 2.92 -9.98
N PHE A 42 -31.78 2.28 -8.84
CA PHE A 42 -30.74 2.02 -7.85
C PHE A 42 -29.74 0.93 -8.28
N GLY A 43 -30.16 -0.06 -9.08
CA GLY A 43 -29.24 -1.03 -9.70
C GLY A 43 -28.24 -0.32 -10.63
N VAL A 44 -28.73 0.50 -11.53
CA VAL A 44 -27.88 1.31 -12.42
C VAL A 44 -26.97 2.26 -11.63
N LEU A 45 -27.49 2.91 -10.58
CA LEU A 45 -26.68 3.78 -9.71
C LEU A 45 -25.58 2.99 -8.99
N ALA A 46 -25.87 1.79 -8.51
CA ALA A 46 -24.91 0.90 -7.88
C ALA A 46 -23.80 0.49 -8.86
N PHE A 47 -24.16 0.12 -10.09
CA PHE A 47 -23.19 -0.16 -11.16
C PHE A 47 -22.28 1.05 -11.42
N VAL A 48 -22.86 2.24 -11.62
CA VAL A 48 -22.09 3.46 -11.89
C VAL A 48 -21.15 3.79 -10.71
N ALA A 49 -21.65 3.71 -9.48
CA ALA A 49 -20.84 3.98 -8.29
C ALA A 49 -19.68 2.98 -8.13
N SER A 50 -19.93 1.69 -8.38
CA SER A 50 -18.89 0.66 -8.38
C SER A 50 -17.87 0.89 -9.49
N ALA A 51 -18.30 1.08 -10.73
CA ALA A 51 -17.42 1.29 -11.87
C ALA A 51 -16.53 2.54 -11.69
N VAL A 52 -17.09 3.66 -11.21
CA VAL A 52 -16.32 4.87 -10.90
C VAL A 52 -15.29 4.58 -9.81
N SER A 53 -15.67 3.87 -8.74
CA SER A 53 -14.76 3.51 -7.66
C SER A 53 -13.58 2.65 -8.16
N VAL A 54 -13.85 1.67 -9.02
CA VAL A 54 -12.84 0.80 -9.65
C VAL A 54 -11.91 1.61 -10.57
N LEU A 55 -12.44 2.55 -11.35
CA LEU A 55 -11.67 3.43 -12.24
C LEU A 55 -10.75 4.38 -11.47
N VAL A 56 -11.25 5.00 -10.40
CA VAL A 56 -10.44 5.87 -9.54
C VAL A 56 -9.29 5.07 -8.92
N ASN A 57 -9.59 3.88 -8.39
CA ASN A 57 -8.55 3.01 -7.84
C ASN A 57 -7.49 2.58 -8.87
N ASP A 58 -7.87 2.30 -10.14
CA ASP A 58 -6.91 1.98 -11.21
C ASP A 58 -6.00 3.17 -11.53
N ARG A 59 -6.52 4.40 -11.45
CA ARG A 59 -5.73 5.61 -11.66
C ARG A 59 -4.72 5.82 -10.53
N ASP A 60 -5.17 5.72 -9.28
CA ASP A 60 -4.33 5.91 -8.10
C ASP A 60 -3.27 4.82 -7.98
N ALA A 61 -3.63 3.57 -8.31
CA ALA A 61 -2.71 2.44 -8.32
C ALA A 61 -1.53 2.57 -9.30
N ARG A 62 -1.66 3.36 -10.36
CA ARG A 62 -0.55 3.62 -11.31
C ARG A 62 0.45 4.64 -10.78
N SER A 63 0.04 5.50 -9.88
CA SER A 63 0.88 6.56 -9.30
C SER A 63 1.64 6.10 -8.06
N SER A 64 1.19 5.06 -7.39
CA SER A 64 1.77 4.58 -6.13
C SER A 64 2.42 3.21 -6.25
N GLY A 65 3.58 3.05 -5.61
CA GLY A 65 4.32 1.78 -5.50
C GLY A 65 3.72 0.76 -4.51
N ALA A 66 2.45 0.92 -4.10
CA ALA A 66 1.82 0.12 -3.05
C ALA A 66 1.73 -1.38 -3.36
N LEU A 67 1.74 -2.20 -2.31
CA LEU A 67 1.61 -3.66 -2.39
C LEU A 67 0.29 -4.07 -3.07
N VAL A 68 0.34 -5.12 -3.90
CA VAL A 68 -0.79 -5.61 -4.70
C VAL A 68 -2.02 -5.95 -3.84
N GLU A 69 -1.81 -6.50 -2.64
CA GLU A 69 -2.88 -6.87 -1.71
C GLU A 69 -3.69 -5.65 -1.23
N VAL A 70 -3.02 -4.55 -0.90
CA VAL A 70 -3.67 -3.30 -0.46
C VAL A 70 -4.46 -2.66 -1.59
N ARG A 71 -4.03 -2.86 -2.83
CA ARG A 71 -4.70 -2.34 -4.04
C ARG A 71 -6.03 -3.03 -4.35
N SER A 72 -6.21 -4.28 -3.93
CA SER A 72 -7.42 -5.05 -4.21
C SER A 72 -8.61 -4.68 -3.32
N LEU A 73 -8.36 -4.16 -2.11
CA LEU A 73 -9.40 -3.83 -1.13
C LEU A 73 -10.51 -2.92 -1.67
N PRO A 74 -10.23 -1.79 -2.34
CA PRO A 74 -11.28 -0.92 -2.88
C PRO A 74 -12.15 -1.61 -3.93
N VAL A 75 -11.57 -2.49 -4.73
CA VAL A 75 -12.31 -3.27 -5.75
C VAL A 75 -13.25 -4.25 -5.07
N VAL A 76 -12.78 -4.96 -4.02
CA VAL A 76 -13.61 -5.90 -3.25
C VAL A 76 -14.77 -5.18 -2.58
N VAL A 77 -14.55 -3.99 -1.99
CA VAL A 77 -15.62 -3.19 -1.38
C VAL A 77 -16.65 -2.76 -2.42
N SER A 78 -16.21 -2.32 -3.61
CA SER A 78 -17.09 -1.90 -4.69
C SER A 78 -17.94 -3.06 -5.20
N LEU A 79 -17.35 -4.23 -5.45
CA LEU A 79 -18.06 -5.45 -5.86
C LEU A 79 -19.05 -5.92 -4.78
N GLY A 80 -18.65 -5.85 -3.50
CA GLY A 80 -19.52 -6.21 -2.38
C GLY A 80 -20.75 -5.29 -2.29
N TYR A 81 -20.56 -3.98 -2.48
CA TYR A 81 -21.65 -3.02 -2.54
C TYR A 81 -22.60 -3.30 -3.73
N PHE A 82 -22.04 -3.50 -4.93
CA PHE A 82 -22.82 -3.82 -6.12
C PHE A 82 -23.66 -5.07 -5.92
N ALA A 83 -23.07 -6.17 -5.45
CA ALA A 83 -23.79 -7.40 -5.16
C ALA A 83 -24.90 -7.21 -4.10
N ALA A 84 -24.61 -6.49 -3.01
CA ALA A 84 -25.59 -6.21 -1.96
C ALA A 84 -26.77 -5.38 -2.48
N ALA A 85 -26.52 -4.39 -3.34
CA ALA A 85 -27.55 -3.58 -3.97
C ALA A 85 -28.44 -4.42 -4.89
N LEU A 86 -27.89 -5.32 -5.73
CA LEU A 86 -28.66 -6.21 -6.57
C LEU A 86 -29.53 -7.15 -5.74
N ILE A 87 -28.99 -7.75 -4.69
CA ILE A 87 -29.74 -8.64 -3.78
C ILE A 87 -30.90 -7.88 -3.12
N ALA A 88 -30.64 -6.69 -2.55
CA ALA A 88 -31.66 -5.88 -1.89
C ALA A 88 -32.77 -5.50 -2.88
N ASN A 89 -32.42 -5.04 -4.07
CA ASN A 89 -33.38 -4.67 -5.11
C ASN A 89 -34.21 -5.88 -5.60
N THR A 90 -33.59 -7.06 -5.68
CA THR A 90 -34.32 -8.32 -5.99
C THR A 90 -35.34 -8.62 -4.90
N ILE A 91 -34.96 -8.55 -3.63
CA ILE A 91 -35.87 -8.80 -2.50
C ILE A 91 -37.08 -7.86 -2.54
N PHE A 92 -36.87 -6.57 -2.84
CA PHE A 92 -37.97 -5.61 -2.93
C PHE A 92 -38.89 -5.87 -4.13
N CYS A 93 -38.38 -6.34 -5.25
CA CYS A 93 -39.17 -6.64 -6.44
C CYS A 93 -39.98 -7.96 -6.29
N VAL A 94 -39.38 -8.97 -5.62
CA VAL A 94 -40.02 -10.29 -5.37
C VAL A 94 -40.94 -10.25 -4.16
N GLY A 95 -40.70 -9.32 -3.25
CA GLY A 95 -41.39 -9.25 -1.95
C GLY A 95 -42.89 -9.06 -2.05
N SER A 96 -43.59 -9.53 -1.03
CA SER A 96 -45.04 -9.55 -0.89
C SER A 96 -45.71 -8.20 -1.24
N PRO A 97 -46.93 -8.20 -1.77
CA PRO A 97 -47.77 -7.00 -2.01
C PRO A 97 -47.93 -6.09 -0.77
N ALA A 98 -47.66 -6.61 0.43
CA ALA A 98 -47.63 -5.83 1.68
C ALA A 98 -46.45 -4.82 1.73
N MET A 99 -45.39 -4.99 0.93
CA MET A 99 -44.27 -4.03 0.77
C MET A 99 -44.56 -3.01 -0.35
N THR A 100 -45.76 -2.45 -0.38
CA THR A 100 -46.19 -1.46 -1.39
C THR A 100 -45.54 -0.08 -1.21
N SER A 101 -44.80 0.13 -0.14
CA SER A 101 -44.11 1.39 0.14
C SER A 101 -42.85 1.53 -0.68
N THR A 102 -42.77 2.55 -1.54
CA THR A 102 -41.56 2.96 -2.26
C THR A 102 -40.45 3.49 -1.35
N THR A 103 -40.78 3.81 -0.11
CA THR A 103 -39.84 4.37 0.86
C THR A 103 -38.78 3.34 1.29
N ALA A 104 -39.17 2.09 1.50
CA ALA A 104 -38.26 1.05 1.98
C ALA A 104 -37.08 0.78 1.02
N PRO A 105 -37.29 0.53 -0.31
CA PRO A 105 -36.19 0.38 -1.26
C PRO A 105 -35.30 1.62 -1.34
N ILE A 106 -35.85 2.83 -1.26
CA ILE A 106 -35.07 4.06 -1.27
C ILE A 106 -34.19 4.14 -0.03
N VAL A 107 -34.77 3.96 1.16
CA VAL A 107 -34.00 4.04 2.43
C VAL A 107 -32.88 3.02 2.47
N VAL A 108 -33.16 1.76 2.10
CA VAL A 108 -32.14 0.69 2.12
C VAL A 108 -31.02 0.99 1.16
N ASN A 109 -31.31 1.40 -0.07
CA ASN A 109 -30.27 1.73 -1.04
C ASN A 109 -29.45 2.97 -0.64
N VAL A 110 -30.07 4.00 -0.04
CA VAL A 110 -29.35 5.17 0.50
C VAL A 110 -28.43 4.74 1.65
N VAL A 111 -28.90 3.85 2.54
CA VAL A 111 -28.07 3.33 3.64
C VAL A 111 -26.90 2.49 3.10
N LEU A 112 -27.15 1.63 2.12
CA LEU A 112 -26.07 0.86 1.48
C LEU A 112 -25.03 1.76 0.81
N LEU A 113 -25.46 2.81 0.10
CA LEU A 113 -24.56 3.78 -0.50
C LEU A 113 -23.74 4.55 0.54
N ALA A 114 -24.39 4.99 1.61
CA ALA A 114 -23.70 5.65 2.72
C ALA A 114 -22.67 4.72 3.40
N LEU A 115 -23.03 3.47 3.63
CA LEU A 115 -22.15 2.45 4.20
C LEU A 115 -20.93 2.21 3.28
N MET A 116 -21.16 2.06 1.96
CA MET A 116 -20.09 1.96 0.97
C MET A 116 -19.14 3.15 1.04
N ALA A 117 -19.67 4.37 1.12
CA ALA A 117 -18.85 5.58 1.21
C ALA A 117 -17.99 5.61 2.48
N VAL A 118 -18.57 5.25 3.64
CA VAL A 118 -17.82 5.18 4.92
C VAL A 118 -16.72 4.11 4.86
N ILE A 119 -17.03 2.91 4.39
CA ILE A 119 -16.04 1.83 4.25
C ILE A 119 -14.93 2.27 3.28
N ARG A 120 -15.29 2.92 2.17
CA ARG A 120 -14.32 3.43 1.19
C ARG A 120 -13.37 4.44 1.80
N MET A 121 -13.86 5.40 2.59
CA MET A 121 -13.01 6.36 3.31
C MET A 121 -12.03 5.67 4.26
N GLY A 122 -12.48 4.61 4.94
CA GLY A 122 -11.64 3.79 5.82
C GLY A 122 -10.52 3.08 5.03
N VAL A 123 -10.87 2.48 3.89
CA VAL A 123 -9.90 1.79 3.01
C VAL A 123 -8.89 2.78 2.45
N ASP A 124 -9.32 3.95 1.96
CA ASP A 124 -8.42 4.98 1.44
C ASP A 124 -7.46 5.51 2.52
N SER A 125 -7.94 5.65 3.75
CA SER A 125 -7.10 6.04 4.89
C SER A 125 -6.06 4.96 5.22
N TYR A 126 -6.45 3.69 5.21
CA TYR A 126 -5.56 2.55 5.41
C TYR A 126 -4.48 2.46 4.31
N GLN A 127 -4.88 2.66 3.05
CA GLN A 127 -3.93 2.66 1.92
C GLN A 127 -2.87 3.74 2.07
N ARG A 128 -3.24 4.97 2.43
CA ARG A 128 -2.29 6.07 2.66
C ARG A 128 -1.30 5.76 3.79
N VAL A 129 -1.74 5.12 4.86
CA VAL A 129 -0.86 4.70 5.95
C VAL A 129 0.10 3.61 5.49
N ALA A 130 -0.41 2.60 4.76
CA ALA A 130 0.41 1.53 4.21
C ALA A 130 1.47 2.06 3.22
N GLU A 131 1.11 2.97 2.32
CA GLU A 131 2.03 3.61 1.37
C GLU A 131 3.16 4.37 2.09
N ARG A 132 2.82 5.18 3.09
CA ARG A 132 3.81 5.89 3.90
C ARG A 132 4.77 4.95 4.62
N ASN A 133 4.27 3.80 5.08
CA ASN A 133 5.12 2.82 5.74
C ASN A 133 6.06 2.13 4.74
N VAL A 134 5.56 1.77 3.55
CA VAL A 134 6.38 1.20 2.46
C VAL A 134 7.45 2.21 2.02
N GLU A 135 7.10 3.48 1.85
CA GLU A 135 8.05 4.53 1.50
C GLU A 135 9.15 4.70 2.56
N LYS A 136 8.78 4.73 3.84
CA LYS A 136 9.76 4.78 4.94
C LYS A 136 10.70 3.57 4.96
N VAL A 137 10.14 2.37 4.77
CA VAL A 137 10.94 1.13 4.71
C VAL A 137 11.87 1.15 3.50
N SER A 138 11.37 1.54 2.33
CA SER A 138 12.18 1.65 1.11
C SER A 138 13.31 2.67 1.25
N ALA A 139 13.02 3.84 1.82
CA ALA A 139 14.04 4.86 2.10
C ALA A 139 15.10 4.35 3.09
N SER A 140 14.70 3.62 4.12
CA SER A 140 15.61 3.00 5.09
C SER A 140 16.51 1.96 4.42
N ILE A 141 15.95 1.07 3.59
CA ILE A 141 16.73 0.06 2.87
C ILE A 141 17.71 0.73 1.88
N ALA A 142 17.28 1.77 1.17
CA ALA A 142 18.15 2.52 0.26
C ALA A 142 19.30 3.18 1.01
N GLY A 143 19.04 3.77 2.18
CA GLY A 143 20.07 4.35 3.05
C GLY A 143 21.08 3.31 3.53
N THR A 144 20.62 2.16 3.98
CA THR A 144 21.48 1.05 4.41
C THR A 144 22.32 0.51 3.25
N SER A 145 21.72 0.37 2.05
CA SER A 145 22.47 -0.05 0.85
C SER A 145 23.58 0.94 0.49
N ALA A 146 23.33 2.24 0.56
CA ALA A 146 24.34 3.28 0.31
C ALA A 146 25.51 3.19 1.29
N ILE A 147 25.22 2.95 2.59
CA ILE A 147 26.25 2.72 3.62
C ILE A 147 27.11 1.50 3.26
N GLY A 148 26.48 0.37 2.88
CA GLY A 148 27.21 -0.84 2.48
C GLY A 148 28.13 -0.64 1.27
N GLN A 149 27.70 0.15 0.30
CA GLN A 149 28.51 0.54 -0.86
C GLN A 149 29.69 1.42 -0.44
N GLU A 150 29.47 2.35 0.49
CA GLU A 150 30.54 3.22 1.00
C GLU A 150 31.63 2.43 1.72
N ILE A 151 31.25 1.49 2.60
CA ILE A 151 32.23 0.60 3.28
C ILE A 151 33.02 -0.21 2.23
N SER A 152 32.34 -0.71 1.19
CA SER A 152 32.99 -1.49 0.12
C SER A 152 33.97 -0.63 -0.69
N ARG A 153 33.63 0.64 -0.94
CA ARG A 153 34.50 1.62 -1.59
C ARG A 153 35.76 1.89 -0.75
N LEU A 154 35.61 2.11 0.56
CA LEU A 154 36.72 2.29 1.48
C LEU A 154 37.64 1.07 1.53
N LEU A 155 37.05 -0.13 1.54
CA LEU A 155 37.77 -1.38 1.54
C LEU A 155 38.63 -1.57 0.26
N ALA A 156 38.10 -1.15 -0.90
CA ALA A 156 38.83 -1.19 -2.17
C ALA A 156 39.98 -0.19 -2.21
N ARG A 157 39.82 0.97 -1.55
CA ARG A 157 40.82 2.05 -1.50
C ARG A 157 41.93 1.83 -0.49
N ALA A 158 41.65 1.08 0.59
CA ALA A 158 42.63 0.84 1.64
C ALA A 158 43.80 -0.03 1.11
N GLU A 159 45.02 0.50 1.16
CA GLU A 159 46.28 -0.19 0.77
C GLU A 159 46.89 -0.95 1.93
N ASN A 160 46.81 -0.35 3.13
CA ASN A 160 47.40 -0.97 4.33
C ASN A 160 46.65 -2.21 4.77
N PRO A 161 47.30 -3.37 4.99
CA PRO A 161 46.64 -4.65 5.29
C PRO A 161 45.88 -4.64 6.62
N GLU A 162 46.37 -3.88 7.66
CA GLU A 162 45.70 -3.80 8.95
C GLU A 162 44.40 -2.99 8.87
N VAL A 163 44.43 -1.83 8.18
CA VAL A 163 43.24 -1.01 7.92
C VAL A 163 42.22 -1.80 7.14
N LYS A 164 42.68 -2.54 6.12
CA LYS A 164 41.83 -3.40 5.29
C LYS A 164 41.16 -4.53 6.08
N ALA A 165 41.91 -5.13 7.02
CA ALA A 165 41.37 -6.17 7.89
C ALA A 165 40.28 -5.61 8.83
N GLU A 166 40.47 -4.41 9.39
CA GLU A 166 39.47 -3.80 10.26
C GLU A 166 38.24 -3.32 9.50
N LEU A 167 38.40 -2.80 8.28
CA LEU A 167 37.28 -2.48 7.39
C LEU A 167 36.47 -3.73 6.97
N ARG A 168 37.13 -4.91 6.79
CA ARG A 168 36.43 -6.18 6.55
C ARG A 168 35.57 -6.58 7.73
N LYS A 169 36.08 -6.48 8.95
CA LYS A 169 35.28 -6.74 10.16
C LYS A 169 34.08 -5.81 10.27
N LEU A 170 34.28 -4.51 9.98
CA LEU A 170 33.20 -3.53 9.96
C LEU A 170 32.16 -3.90 8.92
N LYS A 171 32.58 -4.35 7.73
CA LYS A 171 31.66 -4.81 6.70
C LYS A 171 30.89 -6.04 7.10
N GLU A 172 31.53 -7.02 7.71
CA GLU A 172 30.89 -8.23 8.24
C GLU A 172 29.84 -7.85 9.31
N GLU A 173 30.20 -7.03 10.31
CA GLU A 173 29.24 -6.52 11.30
C GLU A 173 28.07 -5.79 10.67
N PHE A 174 28.31 -5.04 9.60
CA PHE A 174 27.26 -4.36 8.85
C PHE A 174 26.34 -5.35 8.13
N ASP A 175 26.89 -6.32 7.39
CA ASP A 175 26.14 -7.30 6.59
C ASP A 175 25.24 -8.21 7.47
N TYR A 176 25.60 -8.44 8.72
CA TYR A 176 24.79 -9.18 9.72
C TYR A 176 23.80 -8.29 10.50
N SER A 177 23.78 -6.99 10.25
CA SER A 177 22.89 -6.05 10.95
C SER A 177 21.53 -5.94 10.25
N PRO A 178 20.45 -5.61 10.99
CA PRO A 178 19.14 -5.38 10.38
C PRO A 178 19.20 -4.29 9.32
N SER A 179 18.62 -4.56 8.14
CA SER A 179 18.62 -3.64 6.99
C SER A 179 17.58 -2.51 7.11
N VAL A 180 16.63 -2.63 8.02
CA VAL A 180 15.57 -1.63 8.25
C VAL A 180 15.91 -0.84 9.52
N SER A 181 15.92 0.48 9.40
CA SER A 181 16.24 1.40 10.51
C SER A 181 14.99 1.98 11.13
N GLY A 182 14.90 1.93 12.46
CA GLY A 182 13.90 2.68 13.22
C GLY A 182 14.26 4.17 13.35
N PRO A 183 13.34 5.02 13.80
CA PRO A 183 13.60 6.46 13.98
C PRO A 183 14.77 6.77 14.91
N SER A 184 14.98 5.96 15.94
CA SER A 184 16.10 6.09 16.89
C SER A 184 17.47 5.78 16.29
N ALA A 185 17.50 4.95 15.25
CA ALA A 185 18.73 4.56 14.57
C ALA A 185 19.21 5.59 13.55
N GLN A 186 18.32 6.40 12.98
CA GLN A 186 18.64 7.36 11.90
C GLN A 186 19.70 8.39 12.32
N VAL A 187 19.63 8.91 13.54
CA VAL A 187 20.63 9.86 14.07
C VAL A 187 22.00 9.21 14.15
N VAL A 188 22.04 7.96 14.63
CA VAL A 188 23.31 7.21 14.77
C VAL A 188 23.86 6.81 13.39
N GLU A 189 23.00 6.56 12.41
CA GLU A 189 23.43 6.28 11.02
C GLU A 189 24.06 7.50 10.35
N GLN A 190 23.57 8.72 10.63
CA GLN A 190 24.23 9.95 10.16
C GLN A 190 25.59 10.15 10.84
N GLU A 191 25.70 9.85 12.14
CA GLU A 191 26.98 9.87 12.86
C GLU A 191 27.96 8.84 12.24
N PHE A 192 27.44 7.66 11.87
CA PHE A 192 28.23 6.61 11.22
C PHE A 192 28.73 7.05 9.83
N LEU A 193 27.87 7.64 8.99
CA LEU A 193 28.27 8.18 7.70
C LEU A 193 29.34 9.26 7.84
N SER A 194 29.22 10.13 8.84
CA SER A 194 30.25 11.15 9.14
C SER A 194 31.57 10.51 9.56
N ALA A 195 31.52 9.41 10.32
CA ALA A 195 32.71 8.67 10.68
C ALA A 195 33.38 7.98 9.48
N LEU A 196 32.58 7.40 8.55
CA LEU A 196 33.10 6.82 7.30
C LEU A 196 33.75 7.90 6.40
N ALA A 197 33.13 9.09 6.31
CA ALA A 197 33.72 10.21 5.57
C ALA A 197 35.08 10.66 6.15
N ALA A 198 35.25 10.59 7.48
CA ALA A 198 36.53 10.86 8.12
C ALA A 198 37.58 9.79 7.79
N VAL A 199 37.18 8.52 7.67
CA VAL A 199 38.07 7.43 7.19
C VAL A 199 38.48 7.70 5.75
N ASP A 200 37.52 8.03 4.86
CA ASP A 200 37.81 8.33 3.44
C ASP A 200 38.80 9.49 3.31
N ALA A 201 38.56 10.56 4.05
CA ALA A 201 39.47 11.72 4.06
C ALA A 201 40.88 11.37 4.54
N SER A 202 41.01 10.51 5.57
CA SER A 202 42.31 10.05 6.06
C SER A 202 43.04 9.19 5.02
N LEU A 203 42.35 8.25 4.38
CA LEU A 203 42.91 7.44 3.30
C LEU A 203 43.29 8.29 2.08
N ALA A 204 42.50 9.33 1.76
CA ALA A 204 42.78 10.25 0.66
C ALA A 204 44.04 11.11 0.89
N ARG A 205 44.33 11.51 2.15
CA ARG A 205 45.50 12.28 2.51
C ARG A 205 46.76 11.45 2.66
N GLY A 206 46.63 10.12 2.68
CA GLY A 206 47.76 9.24 2.99
C GLY A 206 48.24 9.34 4.42
N ASP A 207 47.30 9.59 5.36
CA ASP A 207 47.64 9.70 6.80
C ASP A 207 48.27 8.38 7.31
N ALA A 208 48.98 8.46 8.43
CA ALA A 208 49.60 7.31 9.05
C ALA A 208 48.57 6.17 9.31
N PRO A 209 48.91 4.90 9.08
CA PRO A 209 47.99 3.76 9.26
C PRO A 209 47.27 3.71 10.59
N GLU A 210 47.97 4.10 11.67
CA GLU A 210 47.41 4.16 13.02
C GLU A 210 46.24 5.14 13.13
N THR A 211 46.31 6.28 12.42
CA THR A 211 45.24 7.29 12.37
C THR A 211 44.02 6.74 11.67
N ALA A 212 44.22 6.14 10.47
CA ALA A 212 43.13 5.51 9.72
C ALA A 212 42.48 4.38 10.51
N LEU A 213 43.30 3.54 11.21
CA LEU A 213 42.82 2.45 12.04
C LEU A 213 41.96 2.94 13.21
N ALA A 214 42.37 4.01 13.87
CA ALA A 214 41.62 4.62 14.97
C ALA A 214 40.24 5.13 14.48
N LEU A 215 40.19 5.74 13.30
CA LEU A 215 38.92 6.20 12.67
C LEU A 215 37.99 5.04 12.30
N VAL A 216 38.52 3.93 11.72
CA VAL A 216 37.71 2.74 11.42
C VAL A 216 37.13 2.12 12.69
N ARG A 217 37.93 2.01 13.77
CA ARG A 217 37.46 1.51 15.07
C ARG A 217 36.40 2.41 15.68
N LYS A 218 36.54 3.73 15.54
CA LYS A 218 35.53 4.72 15.98
C LYS A 218 34.23 4.49 15.20
N ALA A 219 34.30 4.34 13.89
CA ALA A 219 33.12 4.03 13.07
C ALA A 219 32.46 2.72 13.54
N GLY A 220 33.20 1.63 13.76
CA GLY A 220 32.68 0.38 14.32
C GLY A 220 31.98 0.58 15.66
N GLY A 221 32.52 1.42 16.55
CA GLY A 221 31.86 1.77 17.81
C GLY A 221 30.52 2.47 17.63
N VAL A 222 30.40 3.37 16.65
CA VAL A 222 29.13 4.04 16.31
C VAL A 222 28.12 3.01 15.76
N TRP A 223 28.58 2.09 14.89
CA TRP A 223 27.71 1.04 14.36
C TRP A 223 27.15 0.09 15.43
N LYS A 224 27.96 -0.27 16.42
CA LYS A 224 27.51 -1.05 17.57
C LYS A 224 26.45 -0.32 18.41
N LYS A 225 26.58 1.00 18.60
CA LYS A 225 25.53 1.81 19.24
C LYS A 225 24.21 1.77 18.47
N ARG A 226 24.27 1.83 17.13
CA ARG A 226 23.08 1.71 16.26
C ARG A 226 22.38 0.37 16.49
N ASN A 227 23.14 -0.73 16.47
CA ASN A 227 22.57 -2.06 16.68
C ASN A 227 21.97 -2.23 18.08
N ALA A 228 22.59 -1.67 19.11
CA ALA A 228 22.05 -1.65 20.47
C ALA A 228 20.73 -0.85 20.55
N ALA A 229 20.64 0.30 19.87
CA ALA A 229 19.42 1.12 19.81
C ALA A 229 18.27 0.44 19.05
N MET A 230 18.56 -0.56 18.21
CA MET A 230 17.56 -1.35 17.49
C MET A 230 17.04 -2.55 18.31
N SER A 231 17.76 -2.96 19.34
CA SER A 231 17.42 -4.11 20.19
C SER A 231 16.69 -3.70 21.48
N ALA A 232 16.57 -2.41 21.76
CA ALA A 232 15.86 -1.82 22.89
C ALA A 232 14.44 -1.41 22.53
#